data_1e7670ebe8bb374f0b1b530a116bf366
#
_entry.id   1e7670ebe8bb374f0b1b530a116bf366
#
_cell.length_a   1.000
_cell.length_b   1.000
_cell.length_c   1.000
_cell.angle_alpha   90.00
_cell.angle_beta   90.00
_cell.angle_gamma   90.00
#
_symmetry.space_group_name_H-M   'P 1'
#
loop_
_entity.id
_entity.type
_entity.pdbx_description
1 polymer ?
#
loop_
_entity_poly.entity_id
_entity_poly.type
_entity_poly.pdbx_seq_one_letter_code
_entity_poly.pdbx_strand_id
1 'polypeptide(L)'
;MAMKTESQPHLTRAFGLLHATALNISNMVGIGPFITIPLLMASMGGPQSMLGWLTGALIVISDGLIWSELGAALPGSGGSYHFLREAYGHQTWGRLMAFLFIWQFVASGPLEIASGMVGFGNYSAYLWPGLTARGQQYVGVAVGLAALFLLCRQMTFLRKATVTLWVGTVLAMLSVIVAGFSHFHAHLAFDFPPGALAFNRGFVLGLGSATLIAVYNYLGYYDVCYIGDEVQNPGYVVPRSILYSLAVCCIGYLALHLALIGVVPWREGIHSNFIVSDFMERLYGRGAAIVVTIFVLWSAFGAVFALLLGYSRIPYAAAIDGYFFRPFAQLHPTKNYPQVSLLVLGAVSIALAFLKLDQLVSALITTRILVQFLGQLFAVPLLRRKFPDSARPYKMWLYPLPMVIAFFGWAYVFLTSGWLYIKIGLLTLLTGVAVFFLWAKWKNTWPFNPGQDSV
;
A
#
# COMPACT_ATOMS: atom_id res chain seq x y z
N MET A 1 1.08 21.53 47.27
CA MET A 1 1.17 22.20 45.93
C MET A 1 1.08 21.09 44.88
N ALA A 2 -0.12 20.84 44.37
CA ALA A 2 -0.38 19.71 43.45
C ALA A 2 0.16 20.08 42.05
N MET A 3 1.15 19.31 41.57
CA MET A 3 1.59 19.40 40.19
C MET A 3 0.40 19.06 39.29
N LYS A 4 -0.07 20.03 38.51
CA LYS A 4 -0.93 19.79 37.38
C LYS A 4 -0.15 18.95 36.39
N THR A 5 -0.50 17.67 36.24
CA THR A 5 -0.13 16.86 35.10
C THR A 5 -0.72 17.55 33.86
N GLU A 6 0.13 18.18 33.07
CA GLU A 6 -0.27 18.65 31.73
C GLU A 6 -0.76 17.42 30.96
N SER A 7 -2.07 17.39 30.71
CA SER A 7 -2.67 16.42 29.82
C SER A 7 -2.05 16.60 28.43
N GLN A 8 -1.32 15.59 27.96
CA GLN A 8 -0.90 15.55 26.55
C GLN A 8 -2.12 15.83 25.68
N PRO A 9 -2.02 16.65 24.64
CA PRO A 9 -3.14 16.96 23.78
C PRO A 9 -3.61 15.66 23.12
N HIS A 10 -4.72 15.11 23.58
CA HIS A 10 -5.36 13.97 22.94
C HIS A 10 -5.89 14.41 21.57
N LEU A 11 -5.50 13.69 20.51
CA LEU A 11 -6.03 13.91 19.16
C LEU A 11 -7.54 13.73 19.20
N THR A 12 -8.27 14.64 18.54
CA THR A 12 -9.73 14.61 18.52
C THR A 12 -10.22 13.42 17.68
N ARG A 13 -11.03 12.53 18.26
CA ARG A 13 -11.64 11.40 17.55
C ARG A 13 -12.68 11.89 16.53
N ALA A 14 -12.24 12.15 15.29
CA ALA A 14 -13.06 12.75 14.24
C ALA A 14 -13.52 11.74 13.17
N PHE A 15 -12.87 10.57 13.03
CA PHE A 15 -13.14 9.62 11.96
C PHE A 15 -14.20 8.60 12.35
N GLY A 16 -15.44 8.79 11.86
CA GLY A 16 -16.51 7.79 11.89
C GLY A 16 -16.36 6.74 10.77
N LEU A 17 -17.27 5.76 10.73
CA LEU A 17 -17.20 4.62 9.79
C LEU A 17 -17.07 5.04 8.33
N LEU A 18 -17.88 5.98 7.85
CA LEU A 18 -17.84 6.44 6.47
C LEU A 18 -16.48 7.06 6.11
N HIS A 19 -15.95 7.93 6.98
CA HIS A 19 -14.67 8.60 6.75
C HIS A 19 -13.49 7.62 6.80
N ALA A 20 -13.51 6.65 7.72
CA ALA A 20 -12.50 5.62 7.84
C ALA A 20 -12.51 4.67 6.62
N THR A 21 -13.69 4.28 6.14
CA THR A 21 -13.85 3.47 4.92
C THR A 21 -13.36 4.25 3.69
N ALA A 22 -13.74 5.52 3.57
CA ALA A 22 -13.30 6.37 2.47
C ALA A 22 -11.77 6.58 2.46
N LEU A 23 -11.14 6.70 3.64
CA LEU A 23 -9.69 6.78 3.76
C LEU A 23 -9.01 5.53 3.17
N ASN A 24 -9.44 4.34 3.60
CA ASN A 24 -8.89 3.10 3.09
C ASN A 24 -9.11 2.96 1.58
N ILE A 25 -10.34 3.23 1.07
CA ILE A 25 -10.63 3.19 -0.37
C ILE A 25 -9.76 4.18 -1.13
N SER A 26 -9.55 5.39 -0.59
CA SER A 26 -8.72 6.42 -1.24
C SER A 26 -7.28 5.98 -1.44
N ASN A 27 -6.74 5.22 -0.49
CA ASN A 27 -5.37 4.72 -0.55
C ASN A 27 -5.27 3.49 -1.45
N MET A 28 -6.28 2.61 -1.46
CA MET A 28 -6.34 1.46 -2.36
C MET A 28 -6.57 1.87 -3.82
N VAL A 29 -7.57 2.74 -4.08
CA VAL A 29 -7.94 3.20 -5.43
C VAL A 29 -7.09 4.42 -5.80
N GLY A 30 -5.80 4.18 -6.05
CA GLY A 30 -4.87 5.14 -6.65
C GLY A 30 -4.75 4.94 -8.16
N ILE A 31 -3.58 5.22 -8.71
CA ILE A 31 -3.26 4.92 -10.12
C ILE A 31 -3.09 3.42 -10.37
N GLY A 32 -2.79 2.63 -9.33
CA GLY A 32 -2.40 1.23 -9.42
C GLY A 32 -3.21 0.41 -10.44
N PRO A 33 -4.54 0.28 -10.31
CA PRO A 33 -5.34 -0.55 -11.20
C PRO A 33 -5.23 -0.16 -12.68
N PHE A 34 -5.06 1.13 -12.98
CA PHE A 34 -4.96 1.62 -14.35
C PHE A 34 -3.64 1.24 -15.04
N ILE A 35 -2.56 1.08 -14.28
CA ILE A 35 -1.23 0.79 -14.82
C ILE A 35 -0.82 -0.67 -14.70
N THR A 36 -1.47 -1.45 -13.82
CA THR A 36 -1.05 -2.81 -13.52
C THR A 36 -1.86 -3.89 -14.23
N ILE A 37 -3.04 -3.59 -14.77
CA ILE A 37 -3.85 -4.56 -15.51
C ILE A 37 -3.08 -5.17 -16.70
N PRO A 38 -2.32 -4.44 -17.53
CA PRO A 38 -1.48 -5.03 -18.56
C PRO A 38 -0.45 -6.02 -18.01
N LEU A 39 0.22 -5.67 -16.89
CA LEU A 39 1.19 -6.53 -16.23
C LEU A 39 0.54 -7.80 -15.68
N LEU A 40 -0.66 -7.66 -15.11
CA LEU A 40 -1.42 -8.78 -14.57
C LEU A 40 -1.85 -9.73 -15.70
N MET A 41 -2.34 -9.22 -16.84
CA MET A 41 -2.64 -10.03 -18.03
C MET A 41 -1.39 -10.72 -18.59
N ALA A 42 -0.27 -10.00 -18.68
CA ALA A 42 1.00 -10.53 -19.17
C ALA A 42 1.55 -11.66 -18.28
N SER A 43 1.33 -11.62 -16.96
CA SER A 43 1.83 -12.61 -16.01
C SER A 43 1.27 -14.02 -16.25
N MET A 44 0.06 -14.14 -16.82
CA MET A 44 -0.58 -15.42 -17.11
C MET A 44 -0.89 -15.60 -18.62
N GLY A 45 -0.66 -14.57 -19.44
CA GLY A 45 -0.86 -14.62 -20.88
C GLY A 45 -2.32 -14.77 -21.30
N GLY A 46 -3.26 -14.10 -20.62
CA GLY A 46 -4.67 -14.10 -20.99
C GLY A 46 -5.68 -13.74 -19.91
N PRO A 47 -7.00 -13.90 -20.19
CA PRO A 47 -8.07 -13.57 -19.24
C PRO A 47 -8.02 -14.33 -17.92
N GLN A 48 -7.39 -15.50 -17.87
CA GLN A 48 -7.17 -16.28 -16.62
C GLN A 48 -6.40 -15.50 -15.57
N SER A 49 -5.72 -14.42 -15.94
CA SER A 49 -5.07 -13.49 -15.01
C SER A 49 -6.03 -12.87 -14.00
N MET A 50 -7.34 -12.83 -14.27
CA MET A 50 -8.37 -12.45 -13.30
C MET A 50 -8.34 -13.30 -12.02
N LEU A 51 -7.84 -14.54 -12.09
CA LEU A 51 -7.62 -15.37 -10.91
C LEU A 51 -6.65 -14.70 -9.91
N GLY A 52 -5.73 -13.85 -10.38
CA GLY A 52 -4.86 -13.05 -9.52
C GLY A 52 -5.63 -12.11 -8.59
N TRP A 53 -6.71 -11.48 -9.09
CA TRP A 53 -7.58 -10.67 -8.23
C TRP A 53 -8.30 -11.49 -7.16
N LEU A 54 -8.80 -12.68 -7.52
CA LEU A 54 -9.52 -13.56 -6.60
C LEU A 54 -8.60 -14.13 -5.52
N THR A 55 -7.41 -14.62 -5.93
CA THR A 55 -6.42 -15.13 -4.97
C THR A 55 -5.85 -14.02 -4.10
N GLY A 56 -5.58 -12.84 -4.68
CA GLY A 56 -5.19 -11.65 -3.94
C GLY A 56 -6.26 -11.22 -2.94
N ALA A 57 -7.53 -11.17 -3.36
CA ALA A 57 -8.66 -10.86 -2.47
C ALA A 57 -8.76 -11.84 -1.31
N LEU A 58 -8.61 -13.15 -1.56
CA LEU A 58 -8.62 -14.17 -0.50
C LEU A 58 -7.53 -13.93 0.56
N ILE A 59 -6.32 -13.58 0.10
CA ILE A 59 -5.19 -13.29 0.99
C ILE A 59 -5.48 -12.01 1.80
N VAL A 60 -5.83 -10.90 1.13
CA VAL A 60 -5.99 -9.61 1.82
C VAL A 60 -7.25 -9.53 2.68
N ILE A 61 -8.32 -10.27 2.37
CA ILE A 61 -9.49 -10.37 3.25
C ILE A 61 -9.10 -11.15 4.51
N SER A 62 -8.37 -12.26 4.36
CA SER A 62 -7.88 -13.06 5.48
C SER A 62 -6.93 -12.25 6.38
N ASP A 63 -6.02 -11.49 5.78
CA ASP A 63 -5.11 -10.58 6.48
C ASP A 63 -5.87 -9.38 7.08
N GLY A 64 -6.86 -8.85 6.38
CA GLY A 64 -7.74 -7.79 6.86
C GLY A 64 -8.51 -8.15 8.14
N LEU A 65 -8.87 -9.42 8.33
CA LEU A 65 -9.44 -9.90 9.58
C LEU A 65 -8.42 -9.87 10.74
N ILE A 66 -7.14 -10.13 10.45
CA ILE A 66 -6.03 -10.01 11.42
C ILE A 66 -5.86 -8.54 11.82
N TRP A 67 -5.77 -7.63 10.85
CA TRP A 67 -5.68 -6.19 11.10
C TRP A 67 -6.90 -5.66 11.86
N SER A 68 -8.08 -6.17 11.54
CA SER A 68 -9.34 -5.81 12.22
C SER A 68 -9.30 -6.15 13.69
N GLU A 69 -8.81 -7.34 14.06
CA GLU A 69 -8.69 -7.73 15.46
C GLU A 69 -7.61 -6.93 16.20
N LEU A 70 -6.44 -6.76 15.58
CA LEU A 70 -5.34 -6.00 16.17
C LEU A 70 -5.70 -4.52 16.35
N GLY A 71 -6.27 -3.88 15.33
CA GLY A 71 -6.64 -2.47 15.39
C GLY A 71 -7.82 -2.18 16.33
N ALA A 72 -8.73 -3.16 16.52
CA ALA A 72 -9.80 -3.05 17.51
C ALA A 72 -9.29 -3.28 18.95
N ALA A 73 -8.35 -4.19 19.14
CA ALA A 73 -7.79 -4.53 20.45
C ALA A 73 -6.75 -3.53 20.95
N LEU A 74 -5.99 -2.95 20.04
CA LEU A 74 -4.91 -2.00 20.31
C LEU A 74 -5.13 -0.69 19.52
N PRO A 75 -6.17 0.07 19.85
CA PRO A 75 -6.46 1.31 19.17
C PRO A 75 -5.39 2.35 19.54
N GLY A 76 -4.54 2.68 18.57
CA GLY A 76 -3.47 3.65 18.70
C GLY A 76 -2.93 4.04 17.34
N SER A 77 -2.19 5.13 17.24
CA SER A 77 -1.52 5.52 16.00
C SER A 77 -0.26 4.68 15.77
N GLY A 78 0.04 4.40 14.49
CA GLY A 78 1.25 3.67 14.09
C GLY A 78 1.03 2.27 13.53
N GLY A 79 -0.18 1.69 13.61
CA GLY A 79 -0.52 0.40 12.98
C GLY A 79 0.43 -0.73 13.33
N SER A 80 1.04 -1.39 12.33
CA SER A 80 1.97 -2.51 12.54
C SER A 80 3.11 -2.21 13.51
N TYR A 81 3.64 -0.98 13.50
CA TYR A 81 4.65 -0.56 14.44
C TYR A 81 4.19 -0.79 15.89
N HIS A 82 2.99 -0.31 16.21
CA HIS A 82 2.38 -0.45 17.52
C HIS A 82 2.03 -1.91 17.84
N PHE A 83 1.41 -2.63 16.91
CA PHE A 83 0.99 -4.02 17.10
C PHE A 83 2.17 -4.97 17.36
N LEU A 84 3.23 -4.84 16.58
CA LEU A 84 4.44 -5.64 16.73
C LEU A 84 5.14 -5.36 18.08
N ARG A 85 5.21 -4.09 18.48
CA ARG A 85 5.77 -3.69 19.76
C ARG A 85 5.04 -4.33 20.93
N GLU A 86 3.71 -4.26 20.95
CA GLU A 86 2.87 -4.80 22.03
C GLU A 86 2.89 -6.34 22.06
N ALA A 87 2.74 -6.99 20.93
CA ALA A 87 2.65 -8.43 20.83
C ALA A 87 3.95 -9.12 21.24
N TYR A 88 5.08 -8.65 20.73
CA TYR A 88 6.39 -9.27 20.97
C TYR A 88 7.07 -8.76 22.26
N GLY A 89 6.50 -7.78 22.95
CA GLY A 89 6.96 -7.27 24.24
C GLY A 89 7.82 -6.02 24.14
N HIS A 90 7.34 -4.96 24.79
CA HIS A 90 7.89 -3.60 24.75
C HIS A 90 9.40 -3.48 24.99
N GLN A 91 9.92 -4.30 25.92
CA GLN A 91 11.30 -4.21 26.39
C GLN A 91 12.22 -5.27 25.78
N THR A 92 11.70 -6.12 24.86
CA THR A 92 12.43 -7.24 24.30
C THR A 92 12.31 -7.32 22.79
N TRP A 93 11.86 -8.43 22.26
CA TRP A 93 11.66 -8.64 20.82
C TRP A 93 10.74 -7.63 20.13
N GLY A 94 9.81 -7.03 20.86
CA GLY A 94 8.95 -5.96 20.33
C GLY A 94 9.73 -4.72 19.89
N ARG A 95 10.86 -4.41 20.54
CA ARG A 95 11.75 -3.32 20.07
C ARG A 95 12.38 -3.63 18.71
N LEU A 96 12.88 -4.86 18.57
CA LEU A 96 13.42 -5.32 17.29
C LEU A 96 12.34 -5.33 16.19
N MET A 97 11.17 -5.91 16.46
CA MET A 97 10.10 -6.00 15.49
C MET A 97 9.55 -4.63 15.07
N ALA A 98 9.41 -3.71 16.00
CA ALA A 98 9.05 -2.32 15.71
C ALA A 98 10.10 -1.63 14.84
N PHE A 99 11.38 -1.78 15.16
CA PHE A 99 12.48 -1.25 14.35
C PHE A 99 12.50 -1.86 12.95
N LEU A 100 12.36 -3.18 12.83
CA LEU A 100 12.34 -3.90 11.55
C LEU A 100 11.17 -3.45 10.66
N PHE A 101 10.01 -3.18 11.27
CA PHE A 101 8.89 -2.62 10.52
C PHE A 101 9.24 -1.25 9.93
N ILE A 102 9.83 -0.33 10.71
CA ILE A 102 10.22 0.98 10.20
C ILE A 102 11.36 0.86 9.18
N TRP A 103 12.33 -0.02 9.41
CA TRP A 103 13.45 -0.26 8.50
C TRP A 103 12.97 -0.72 7.12
N GLN A 104 12.12 -1.75 7.07
CA GLN A 104 11.53 -2.22 5.82
C GLN A 104 10.63 -1.17 5.19
N PHE A 105 9.94 -0.35 6.02
CA PHE A 105 9.04 0.68 5.53
C PHE A 105 9.79 1.82 4.83
N VAL A 106 10.93 2.25 5.38
CA VAL A 106 11.81 3.26 4.74
C VAL A 106 12.38 2.75 3.41
N ALA A 107 12.55 1.43 3.26
CA ALA A 107 12.94 0.82 1.98
C ALA A 107 11.75 0.67 1.02
N SER A 108 10.59 0.22 1.51
CA SER A 108 9.44 -0.16 0.69
C SER A 108 8.51 1.02 0.34
N GLY A 109 8.35 1.99 1.24
CA GLY A 109 7.50 3.16 0.99
C GLY A 109 7.91 3.96 -0.25
N PRO A 110 9.21 4.26 -0.44
CA PRO A 110 9.68 4.90 -1.67
C PRO A 110 9.42 4.12 -2.96
N LEU A 111 9.40 2.77 -2.92
CA LEU A 111 9.06 1.94 -4.08
C LEU A 111 7.61 2.16 -4.51
N GLU A 112 6.69 2.28 -3.55
CA GLU A 112 5.28 2.55 -3.82
C GLU A 112 5.06 3.96 -4.37
N ILE A 113 5.70 4.97 -3.79
CA ILE A 113 5.65 6.34 -4.28
C ILE A 113 6.22 6.42 -5.72
N ALA A 114 7.36 5.78 -5.96
CA ALA A 114 8.00 5.73 -7.28
C ALA A 114 7.12 5.04 -8.33
N SER A 115 6.34 4.02 -7.97
CA SER A 115 5.41 3.36 -8.90
C SER A 115 4.34 4.32 -9.42
N GLY A 116 3.83 5.22 -8.57
CA GLY A 116 2.94 6.31 -8.98
C GLY A 116 3.62 7.31 -9.93
N MET A 117 4.88 7.65 -9.66
CA MET A 117 5.68 8.54 -10.53
C MET A 117 5.92 7.92 -11.92
N VAL A 118 6.28 6.63 -11.97
CA VAL A 118 6.47 5.87 -13.22
C VAL A 118 5.14 5.75 -13.96
N GLY A 119 4.04 5.45 -13.27
CA GLY A 119 2.71 5.41 -13.86
C GLY A 119 2.30 6.73 -14.48
N PHE A 120 2.57 7.85 -13.83
CA PHE A 120 2.32 9.18 -14.40
C PHE A 120 3.14 9.40 -15.68
N GLY A 121 4.43 9.08 -15.66
CA GLY A 121 5.30 9.21 -16.82
C GLY A 121 4.82 8.36 -18.00
N ASN A 122 4.46 7.11 -17.76
CA ASN A 122 3.95 6.21 -18.80
C ASN A 122 2.67 6.75 -19.46
N TYR A 123 1.68 7.17 -18.66
CA TYR A 123 0.43 7.72 -19.19
C TYR A 123 0.59 9.06 -19.89
N SER A 124 1.61 9.85 -19.52
CA SER A 124 1.92 11.10 -20.21
C SER A 124 2.29 10.90 -21.68
N ALA A 125 2.83 9.73 -22.05
CA ALA A 125 3.18 9.40 -23.43
C ALA A 125 1.94 9.32 -24.35
N TYR A 126 0.74 9.05 -23.83
CA TYR A 126 -0.49 9.12 -24.61
C TYR A 126 -0.79 10.56 -25.09
N LEU A 127 -0.55 11.56 -24.21
CA LEU A 127 -0.77 12.98 -24.57
C LEU A 127 0.36 13.54 -25.44
N TRP A 128 1.59 13.04 -25.27
CA TRP A 128 2.79 13.43 -26.00
C TRP A 128 3.46 12.22 -26.66
N PRO A 129 2.97 11.77 -27.84
CA PRO A 129 3.46 10.56 -28.50
C PRO A 129 4.96 10.55 -28.86
N GLY A 130 5.59 11.73 -28.92
CA GLY A 130 7.05 11.85 -29.13
C GLY A 130 7.89 11.68 -27.85
N LEU A 131 7.27 11.41 -26.69
CA LEU A 131 7.98 11.31 -25.43
C LEU A 131 8.78 10.00 -25.35
N THR A 132 10.11 10.10 -25.34
CA THR A 132 11.00 8.94 -25.19
C THR A 132 10.85 8.28 -23.82
N ALA A 133 11.31 7.04 -23.67
CA ALA A 133 11.31 6.34 -22.36
C ALA A 133 12.04 7.15 -21.26
N ARG A 134 13.15 7.82 -21.59
CA ARG A 134 13.82 8.73 -20.65
C ARG A 134 12.98 9.97 -20.35
N GLY A 135 12.29 10.51 -21.36
CA GLY A 135 11.37 11.64 -21.17
C GLY A 135 10.23 11.27 -20.18
N GLN A 136 9.67 10.07 -20.30
CA GLN A 136 8.65 9.56 -19.34
C GLN A 136 9.22 9.51 -17.92
N GLN A 137 10.43 9.02 -17.72
CA GLN A 137 11.10 9.00 -16.41
C GLN A 137 11.30 10.43 -15.85
N TYR A 138 11.73 11.38 -16.66
CA TYR A 138 11.89 12.78 -16.22
C TYR A 138 10.55 13.44 -15.89
N VAL A 139 9.47 13.12 -16.59
CA VAL A 139 8.12 13.58 -16.23
C VAL A 139 7.72 13.01 -14.88
N GLY A 140 7.94 11.72 -14.63
CA GLY A 140 7.71 11.10 -13.31
C GLY A 140 8.52 11.78 -12.19
N VAL A 141 9.80 12.04 -12.41
CA VAL A 141 10.67 12.80 -11.48
C VAL A 141 10.13 14.20 -11.22
N ALA A 142 9.71 14.93 -12.25
CA ALA A 142 9.13 16.26 -12.11
C ALA A 142 7.86 16.25 -11.25
N VAL A 143 7.03 15.21 -11.38
CA VAL A 143 5.84 15.01 -10.54
C VAL A 143 6.23 14.78 -9.08
N GLY A 144 7.24 13.95 -8.82
CA GLY A 144 7.75 13.73 -7.47
C GLY A 144 8.28 15.01 -6.83
N LEU A 145 9.06 15.81 -7.58
CA LEU A 145 9.55 17.10 -7.13
C LEU A 145 8.42 18.10 -6.88
N ALA A 146 7.41 18.14 -7.75
CA ALA A 146 6.23 19.00 -7.57
C ALA A 146 5.45 18.62 -6.31
N ALA A 147 5.24 17.32 -6.07
CA ALA A 147 4.57 16.82 -4.87
C ALA A 147 5.36 17.19 -3.60
N LEU A 148 6.68 16.98 -3.58
CA LEU A 148 7.55 17.40 -2.48
C LEU A 148 7.47 18.92 -2.23
N PHE A 149 7.56 19.72 -3.28
CA PHE A 149 7.49 21.18 -3.18
C PHE A 149 6.15 21.62 -2.57
N LEU A 150 5.04 21.03 -3.00
CA LEU A 150 3.71 21.35 -2.47
C LEU A 150 3.57 20.92 -1.00
N LEU A 151 4.12 19.76 -0.60
CA LEU A 151 4.10 19.28 0.77
C LEU A 151 4.93 20.14 1.72
N CYS A 152 5.92 20.85 1.21
CA CYS A 152 6.66 21.86 1.97
C CYS A 152 5.88 23.17 2.18
N ARG A 153 4.63 23.29 1.71
CA ARG A 153 3.73 24.45 1.92
C ARG A 153 2.86 24.26 3.18
N GLN A 154 1.94 25.19 3.43
CA GLN A 154 1.08 25.18 4.63
C GLN A 154 -0.02 24.10 4.57
N MET A 155 -0.34 23.52 5.73
CA MET A 155 -1.27 22.38 5.91
C MET A 155 -2.72 22.64 5.46
N THR A 156 -3.20 23.88 5.44
CA THR A 156 -4.58 24.19 5.05
C THR A 156 -4.90 23.92 3.58
N PHE A 157 -3.91 24.05 2.69
CA PHE A 157 -4.03 23.71 1.28
C PHE A 157 -4.12 22.20 1.07
N LEU A 158 -3.35 21.41 1.85
CA LEU A 158 -3.20 19.96 1.69
C LEU A 158 -4.53 19.22 1.85
N ARG A 159 -5.35 19.60 2.83
CA ARG A 159 -6.64 18.95 3.13
C ARG A 159 -7.65 19.06 1.98
N LYS A 160 -7.76 20.24 1.36
CA LYS A 160 -8.67 20.45 0.20
C LYS A 160 -8.17 19.69 -1.03
N ALA A 161 -6.85 19.70 -1.28
CA ALA A 161 -6.24 19.00 -2.41
C ALA A 161 -6.51 17.49 -2.36
N THR A 162 -6.33 16.84 -1.21
CA THR A 162 -6.52 15.39 -1.07
C THR A 162 -7.95 14.95 -1.42
N VAL A 163 -8.99 15.66 -0.93
CA VAL A 163 -10.39 15.33 -1.23
C VAL A 163 -10.69 15.48 -2.72
N THR A 164 -10.23 16.58 -3.34
CA THR A 164 -10.46 16.84 -4.76
C THR A 164 -9.77 15.79 -5.65
N LEU A 165 -8.56 15.38 -5.27
CA LEU A 165 -7.80 14.34 -5.98
C LEU A 165 -8.52 12.99 -5.93
N TRP A 166 -9.08 12.63 -4.80
CA TRP A 166 -9.81 11.37 -4.63
C TRP A 166 -11.09 11.29 -5.47
N VAL A 167 -11.89 12.35 -5.50
CA VAL A 167 -13.13 12.39 -6.30
C VAL A 167 -12.82 12.12 -7.78
N GLY A 168 -11.77 12.74 -8.33
CA GLY A 168 -11.36 12.52 -9.71
C GLY A 168 -10.98 11.06 -9.99
N THR A 169 -10.30 10.39 -9.06
CA THR A 169 -9.91 8.97 -9.19
C THR A 169 -11.12 8.04 -9.24
N VAL A 170 -12.08 8.24 -8.32
CA VAL A 170 -13.32 7.43 -8.29
C VAL A 170 -14.13 7.62 -9.57
N LEU A 171 -14.26 8.86 -10.04
CA LEU A 171 -14.97 9.16 -11.30
C LEU A 171 -14.28 8.51 -12.50
N ALA A 172 -12.95 8.52 -12.56
CA ALA A 172 -12.20 7.84 -13.61
C ALA A 172 -12.51 6.34 -13.62
N MET A 173 -12.43 5.67 -12.48
CA MET A 173 -12.71 4.24 -12.38
C MET A 173 -14.14 3.89 -12.78
N LEU A 174 -15.12 4.63 -12.23
CA LEU A 174 -16.53 4.40 -12.55
C LEU A 174 -16.86 4.64 -14.03
N SER A 175 -16.28 5.69 -14.64
CA SER A 175 -16.50 5.98 -16.07
C SER A 175 -16.02 4.84 -16.97
N VAL A 176 -14.87 4.24 -16.64
CA VAL A 176 -14.34 3.09 -17.40
C VAL A 176 -15.21 1.84 -17.21
N ILE A 177 -15.63 1.56 -15.96
CA ILE A 177 -16.49 0.41 -15.67
C ILE A 177 -17.83 0.54 -16.43
N VAL A 178 -18.49 1.68 -16.34
CA VAL A 178 -19.78 1.94 -17.02
C VAL A 178 -19.62 1.85 -18.55
N ALA A 179 -18.61 2.51 -19.10
CA ALA A 179 -18.32 2.46 -20.54
C ALA A 179 -18.04 1.02 -21.02
N GLY A 180 -17.27 0.25 -20.25
CA GLY A 180 -16.92 -1.12 -20.63
C GLY A 180 -18.10 -2.07 -20.58
N PHE A 181 -18.94 -2.02 -19.57
CA PHE A 181 -20.14 -2.87 -19.54
C PHE A 181 -21.20 -2.45 -20.55
N SER A 182 -21.26 -1.18 -20.97
CA SER A 182 -22.14 -0.72 -22.03
C SER A 182 -21.76 -1.26 -23.42
N HIS A 183 -20.47 -1.64 -23.61
CA HIS A 183 -19.91 -2.15 -24.87
C HIS A 183 -19.23 -3.52 -24.70
N PHE A 184 -19.73 -4.32 -23.78
CA PHE A 184 -19.10 -5.56 -23.36
C PHE A 184 -19.28 -6.67 -24.41
N HIS A 185 -18.16 -7.27 -24.82
CA HIS A 185 -18.12 -8.41 -25.71
C HIS A 185 -17.60 -9.66 -25.00
N ALA A 186 -18.48 -10.56 -24.62
CA ALA A 186 -18.12 -11.77 -23.85
C ALA A 186 -17.05 -12.62 -24.55
N HIS A 187 -17.07 -12.71 -25.90
CA HIS A 187 -16.06 -13.46 -26.64
C HIS A 187 -14.64 -12.91 -26.50
N LEU A 188 -14.47 -11.60 -26.24
CA LEU A 188 -13.17 -10.99 -25.93
C LEU A 188 -12.74 -11.26 -24.50
N ALA A 189 -13.68 -11.07 -23.55
CA ALA A 189 -13.42 -11.22 -22.13
C ALA A 189 -13.06 -12.67 -21.75
N PHE A 190 -13.56 -13.65 -22.47
CA PHE A 190 -13.38 -15.08 -22.20
C PHE A 190 -12.61 -15.81 -23.32
N ASP A 191 -11.80 -15.08 -24.10
CA ASP A 191 -10.88 -15.64 -25.11
C ASP A 191 -9.66 -16.29 -24.43
N PHE A 192 -9.88 -17.44 -23.80
CA PHE A 192 -8.82 -18.17 -23.15
C PHE A 192 -7.90 -18.85 -24.16
N PRO A 193 -6.57 -18.67 -24.06
CA PRO A 193 -5.64 -19.42 -24.88
C PRO A 193 -5.69 -20.92 -24.57
N PRO A 194 -5.33 -21.80 -25.52
CA PRO A 194 -5.27 -23.24 -25.27
C PRO A 194 -4.42 -23.56 -24.04
N GLY A 195 -4.94 -24.37 -23.12
CA GLY A 195 -4.22 -24.76 -21.90
C GLY A 195 -4.14 -23.66 -20.82
N ALA A 196 -4.88 -22.56 -20.92
CA ALA A 196 -4.86 -21.43 -19.99
C ALA A 196 -5.04 -21.81 -18.51
N LEU A 197 -5.81 -22.86 -18.24
CA LEU A 197 -6.09 -23.37 -16.89
C LEU A 197 -5.36 -24.70 -16.58
N ALA A 198 -4.43 -25.12 -17.45
CA ALA A 198 -3.64 -26.32 -17.22
C ALA A 198 -2.74 -26.11 -15.99
N PHE A 199 -2.92 -26.95 -14.96
CA PHE A 199 -2.14 -26.87 -13.72
C PHE A 199 -0.73 -27.39 -13.94
N ASN A 200 0.18 -26.48 -14.27
CA ASN A 200 1.60 -26.75 -14.49
C ASN A 200 2.46 -25.68 -13.79
N ARG A 201 3.78 -25.84 -13.83
CA ARG A 201 4.71 -24.88 -13.21
C ARG A 201 4.51 -23.44 -13.72
N GLY A 202 4.25 -23.28 -15.02
CA GLY A 202 4.00 -21.95 -15.61
C GLY A 202 2.75 -21.30 -15.04
N PHE A 203 1.65 -22.06 -14.90
CA PHE A 203 0.43 -21.60 -14.28
C PHE A 203 0.64 -21.16 -12.81
N VAL A 204 1.34 -21.99 -12.01
CA VAL A 204 1.60 -21.68 -10.60
C VAL A 204 2.44 -20.42 -10.45
N LEU A 205 3.50 -20.26 -11.24
CA LEU A 205 4.35 -19.06 -11.20
C LEU A 205 3.62 -17.82 -11.74
N GLY A 206 2.87 -17.99 -12.82
CA GLY A 206 2.06 -16.92 -13.42
C GLY A 206 0.97 -16.42 -12.45
N LEU A 207 0.24 -17.35 -11.81
CA LEU A 207 -0.76 -17.01 -10.80
C LEU A 207 -0.13 -16.30 -9.60
N GLY A 208 1.07 -16.73 -9.15
CA GLY A 208 1.78 -16.05 -8.08
C GLY A 208 2.16 -14.61 -8.44
N SER A 209 2.67 -14.40 -9.67
CA SER A 209 2.96 -13.05 -10.18
C SER A 209 1.68 -12.21 -10.32
N ALA A 210 0.59 -12.78 -10.85
CA ALA A 210 -0.71 -12.10 -10.92
C ALA A 210 -1.24 -11.73 -9.53
N THR A 211 -1.13 -12.66 -8.56
CA THR A 211 -1.51 -12.41 -7.17
C THR A 211 -0.68 -11.30 -6.53
N LEU A 212 0.64 -11.29 -6.78
CA LEU A 212 1.54 -10.24 -6.29
C LEU A 212 1.11 -8.86 -6.80
N ILE A 213 0.78 -8.75 -8.10
CA ILE A 213 0.30 -7.50 -8.70
C ILE A 213 -1.08 -7.12 -8.13
N ALA A 214 -1.96 -8.09 -7.91
CA ALA A 214 -3.27 -7.84 -7.32
C ALA A 214 -3.15 -7.34 -5.86
N VAL A 215 -2.33 -7.99 -5.03
CA VAL A 215 -2.16 -7.54 -3.63
C VAL A 215 -1.51 -6.17 -3.53
N TYR A 216 -0.64 -5.80 -4.48
CA TYR A 216 -0.14 -4.42 -4.57
C TYR A 216 -1.29 -3.40 -4.68
N ASN A 217 -2.29 -3.68 -5.50
CA ASN A 217 -3.44 -2.78 -5.68
C ASN A 217 -4.39 -2.77 -4.47
N TYR A 218 -4.37 -3.82 -3.66
CA TYR A 218 -5.14 -3.87 -2.42
C TYR A 218 -4.45 -3.20 -1.23
N LEU A 219 -3.16 -2.78 -1.31
CA LEU A 219 -2.50 -2.08 -0.21
C LEU A 219 -3.27 -0.83 0.20
N GLY A 220 -3.29 -0.53 1.50
CA GLY A 220 -4.01 0.62 2.06
C GLY A 220 -5.30 0.26 2.81
N TYR A 221 -5.81 -0.99 2.73
CA TYR A 221 -6.99 -1.40 3.50
C TYR A 221 -6.82 -1.26 5.02
N TYR A 222 -5.60 -1.23 5.49
CA TYR A 222 -5.22 -1.15 6.89
C TYR A 222 -4.86 0.28 7.36
N ASP A 223 -4.92 1.28 6.50
CA ASP A 223 -4.39 2.61 6.81
C ASP A 223 -5.16 3.32 7.91
N VAL A 224 -6.43 2.96 8.12
CA VAL A 224 -7.20 3.38 9.30
C VAL A 224 -6.51 3.03 10.63
N CYS A 225 -5.71 1.95 10.68
CA CYS A 225 -4.96 1.56 11.87
C CYS A 225 -3.78 2.50 12.16
N TYR A 226 -3.28 3.26 11.18
CA TYR A 226 -2.23 4.25 11.40
C TYR A 226 -2.72 5.50 12.12
N ILE A 227 -4.03 5.74 12.13
CA ILE A 227 -4.69 6.88 12.76
C ILE A 227 -5.66 6.44 13.87
N GLY A 228 -5.41 5.29 14.50
CA GLY A 228 -6.33 4.66 15.46
C GLY A 228 -6.78 5.57 16.62
N ASP A 229 -5.93 6.52 17.05
CA ASP A 229 -6.25 7.51 18.09
C ASP A 229 -7.32 8.52 17.65
N GLU A 230 -7.46 8.76 16.35
CA GLU A 230 -8.42 9.70 15.77
C GLU A 230 -9.74 9.04 15.38
N VAL A 231 -9.86 7.71 15.52
CA VAL A 231 -11.04 6.94 15.14
C VAL A 231 -12.07 6.92 16.27
N GLN A 232 -13.32 7.23 15.94
CA GLN A 232 -14.46 7.12 16.85
C GLN A 232 -14.78 5.63 17.07
N ASN A 233 -14.98 5.22 18.32
CA ASN A 233 -15.31 3.82 18.67
C ASN A 233 -14.49 2.80 17.84
N PRO A 234 -13.16 2.73 18.00
CA PRO A 234 -12.27 1.97 17.13
C PRO A 234 -12.60 0.48 17.08
N GLY A 235 -13.11 -0.09 18.17
CA GLY A 235 -13.56 -1.49 18.20
C GLY A 235 -14.70 -1.81 17.23
N TYR A 236 -15.47 -0.81 16.83
CA TYR A 236 -16.56 -0.93 15.85
C TYR A 236 -16.14 -0.46 14.45
N VAL A 237 -15.50 0.70 14.39
CA VAL A 237 -15.19 1.40 13.13
C VAL A 237 -14.06 0.72 12.36
N VAL A 238 -12.95 0.38 13.05
CA VAL A 238 -11.76 -0.19 12.38
C VAL A 238 -12.08 -1.48 11.62
N PRO A 239 -12.69 -2.53 12.25
CA PRO A 239 -12.98 -3.76 11.54
C PRO A 239 -13.90 -3.57 10.33
N ARG A 240 -14.95 -2.77 10.51
CA ARG A 240 -15.95 -2.55 9.45
C ARG A 240 -15.38 -1.73 8.30
N SER A 241 -14.59 -0.71 8.59
CA SER A 241 -13.95 0.09 7.53
C SER A 241 -12.97 -0.72 6.69
N ILE A 242 -12.19 -1.61 7.31
CA ILE A 242 -11.29 -2.54 6.61
C ILE A 242 -12.10 -3.47 5.69
N LEU A 243 -13.11 -4.16 6.23
CA LEU A 243 -13.88 -5.13 5.46
C LEU A 243 -14.71 -4.50 4.35
N TYR A 244 -15.31 -3.33 4.59
CA TYR A 244 -16.09 -2.62 3.57
C TYR A 244 -15.19 -2.08 2.46
N SER A 245 -14.04 -1.52 2.79
CA SER A 245 -13.10 -1.04 1.77
C SER A 245 -12.56 -2.19 0.91
N LEU A 246 -12.21 -3.32 1.52
CA LEU A 246 -11.80 -4.52 0.79
C LEU A 246 -12.91 -5.02 -0.13
N ALA A 247 -14.14 -5.15 0.35
CA ALA A 247 -15.27 -5.62 -0.48
C ALA A 247 -15.50 -4.70 -1.69
N VAL A 248 -15.52 -3.38 -1.48
CA VAL A 248 -15.71 -2.39 -2.56
C VAL A 248 -14.57 -2.47 -3.58
N CYS A 249 -13.32 -2.52 -3.12
CA CYS A 249 -12.17 -2.56 -4.03
C CYS A 249 -12.04 -3.89 -4.75
N CYS A 250 -12.31 -5.04 -4.10
CA CYS A 250 -12.31 -6.34 -4.75
C CYS A 250 -13.32 -6.40 -5.91
N ILE A 251 -14.55 -5.95 -5.65
CA ILE A 251 -15.58 -5.88 -6.70
C ILE A 251 -15.19 -4.88 -7.79
N GLY A 252 -14.71 -3.70 -7.39
CA GLY A 252 -14.32 -2.63 -8.31
C GLY A 252 -13.18 -3.04 -9.26
N TYR A 253 -12.15 -3.71 -8.76
CA TYR A 253 -11.00 -4.13 -9.59
C TYR A 253 -11.36 -5.29 -10.53
N LEU A 254 -12.15 -6.24 -10.06
CA LEU A 254 -12.69 -7.30 -10.93
C LEU A 254 -13.57 -6.70 -12.02
N ALA A 255 -14.46 -5.77 -11.68
CA ALA A 255 -15.33 -5.09 -12.63
C ALA A 255 -14.51 -4.26 -13.63
N LEU A 256 -13.52 -3.50 -13.18
CA LEU A 256 -12.63 -2.71 -14.03
C LEU A 256 -11.87 -3.59 -15.03
N HIS A 257 -11.25 -4.67 -14.54
CA HIS A 257 -10.50 -5.59 -15.39
C HIS A 257 -11.42 -6.25 -16.43
N LEU A 258 -12.57 -6.76 -15.97
CA LEU A 258 -13.55 -7.40 -16.85
C LEU A 258 -14.08 -6.42 -17.91
N ALA A 259 -14.37 -5.18 -17.52
CA ALA A 259 -14.79 -4.11 -18.43
C ALA A 259 -13.74 -3.84 -19.52
N LEU A 260 -12.47 -3.78 -19.15
CA LEU A 260 -11.35 -3.52 -20.07
C LEU A 260 -11.17 -4.67 -21.07
N ILE A 261 -11.10 -5.92 -20.60
CA ILE A 261 -10.89 -7.09 -21.48
C ILE A 261 -12.12 -7.44 -22.33
N GLY A 262 -13.30 -6.96 -21.92
CA GLY A 262 -14.53 -7.07 -22.74
C GLY A 262 -14.57 -6.15 -23.95
N VAL A 263 -13.62 -5.21 -24.06
CA VAL A 263 -13.54 -4.23 -25.17
C VAL A 263 -12.20 -4.30 -25.88
N VAL A 264 -11.10 -4.39 -25.11
CA VAL A 264 -9.72 -4.47 -25.65
C VAL A 264 -9.29 -5.93 -25.62
N PRO A 265 -8.96 -6.57 -26.77
CA PRO A 265 -8.41 -7.90 -26.78
C PRO A 265 -7.17 -8.01 -25.89
N TRP A 266 -7.10 -9.04 -25.05
CA TRP A 266 -6.01 -9.19 -24.09
C TRP A 266 -4.63 -9.22 -24.76
N ARG A 267 -4.53 -9.75 -26.01
CA ARG A 267 -3.28 -9.77 -26.79
C ARG A 267 -2.74 -8.38 -27.11
N GLU A 268 -3.62 -7.40 -27.28
CA GLU A 268 -3.25 -6.01 -27.46
C GLU A 268 -2.98 -5.36 -26.10
N GLY A 269 -3.87 -5.62 -25.13
CA GLY A 269 -3.83 -5.05 -23.78
C GLY A 269 -2.53 -5.32 -23.02
N ILE A 270 -1.91 -6.50 -23.18
CA ILE A 270 -0.63 -6.85 -22.52
C ILE A 270 0.55 -5.95 -22.94
N HIS A 271 0.46 -5.31 -24.10
CA HIS A 271 1.50 -4.43 -24.65
C HIS A 271 1.21 -2.95 -24.40
N SER A 272 0.04 -2.62 -23.87
CA SER A 272 -0.36 -1.24 -23.64
C SER A 272 0.30 -0.66 -22.38
N ASN A 273 0.87 0.54 -22.50
CA ASN A 273 1.34 1.34 -21.36
C ASN A 273 0.26 2.26 -20.78
N PHE A 274 -0.86 2.41 -21.49
CA PHE A 274 -1.99 3.30 -21.14
C PHE A 274 -3.35 2.71 -21.54
N ILE A 275 -3.57 1.46 -21.11
CA ILE A 275 -4.71 0.62 -21.51
C ILE A 275 -6.07 1.29 -21.38
N VAL A 276 -6.26 2.15 -20.38
CA VAL A 276 -7.53 2.87 -20.16
C VAL A 276 -7.74 3.94 -21.24
N SER A 277 -6.65 4.57 -21.70
CA SER A 277 -6.71 5.53 -22.81
C SER A 277 -7.05 4.83 -24.13
N ASP A 278 -6.36 3.70 -24.43
CA ASP A 278 -6.62 2.88 -25.60
C ASP A 278 -8.06 2.36 -25.62
N PHE A 279 -8.57 1.94 -24.48
CA PHE A 279 -9.95 1.51 -24.29
C PHE A 279 -10.95 2.63 -24.63
N MET A 280 -10.74 3.83 -24.08
CA MET A 280 -11.64 4.96 -24.31
C MET A 280 -11.54 5.49 -25.76
N GLU A 281 -10.34 5.44 -26.35
CA GLU A 281 -10.15 5.80 -27.75
C GLU A 281 -10.92 4.87 -28.70
N ARG A 282 -10.91 3.57 -28.41
CA ARG A 282 -11.65 2.55 -29.17
C ARG A 282 -13.15 2.75 -29.11
N LEU A 283 -13.71 3.17 -27.97
CA LEU A 283 -15.15 3.34 -27.77
C LEU A 283 -15.69 4.69 -28.26
N TYR A 284 -14.98 5.76 -27.91
CA TYR A 284 -15.50 7.12 -28.04
C TYR A 284 -14.55 8.07 -28.76
N GLY A 285 -13.43 7.53 -29.29
CA GLY A 285 -12.43 8.29 -30.03
C GLY A 285 -11.45 9.07 -29.13
N ARG A 286 -10.51 9.73 -29.80
CA ARG A 286 -9.34 10.38 -29.16
C ARG A 286 -9.70 11.45 -28.13
N GLY A 287 -10.81 12.19 -28.35
CA GLY A 287 -11.23 13.22 -27.38
C GLY A 287 -11.57 12.65 -26.00
N ALA A 288 -12.34 11.55 -25.96
CA ALA A 288 -12.68 10.87 -24.72
C ALA A 288 -11.45 10.24 -24.05
N ALA A 289 -10.54 9.68 -24.85
CA ALA A 289 -9.28 9.13 -24.37
C ALA A 289 -8.38 10.20 -23.70
N ILE A 290 -8.28 11.41 -24.28
CA ILE A 290 -7.56 12.53 -23.68
C ILE A 290 -8.16 12.89 -22.32
N VAL A 291 -9.50 13.01 -22.23
CA VAL A 291 -10.18 13.36 -20.98
C VAL A 291 -9.89 12.32 -19.88
N VAL A 292 -10.04 11.03 -20.21
CA VAL A 292 -9.76 9.97 -19.23
C VAL A 292 -8.29 9.90 -18.85
N THR A 293 -7.39 10.13 -19.81
CA THR A 293 -5.94 10.20 -19.53
C THR A 293 -5.63 11.30 -18.52
N ILE A 294 -6.25 12.48 -18.65
CA ILE A 294 -6.09 13.57 -17.69
C ILE A 294 -6.55 13.14 -16.29
N PHE A 295 -7.68 12.43 -16.17
CA PHE A 295 -8.14 11.88 -14.89
C PHE A 295 -7.19 10.83 -14.30
N VAL A 296 -6.60 9.97 -15.14
CA VAL A 296 -5.59 9.00 -14.69
C VAL A 296 -4.31 9.71 -14.21
N LEU A 297 -3.83 10.71 -14.95
CA LEU A 297 -2.69 11.54 -14.51
C LEU A 297 -2.99 12.30 -13.21
N TRP A 298 -4.20 12.82 -13.08
CA TRP A 298 -4.69 13.44 -11.86
C TRP A 298 -4.65 12.47 -10.66
N SER A 299 -5.13 11.23 -10.88
CA SER A 299 -5.10 10.15 -9.90
C SER A 299 -3.67 9.76 -9.52
N ALA A 300 -2.77 9.68 -10.50
CA ALA A 300 -1.35 9.40 -10.27
C ALA A 300 -0.68 10.45 -9.39
N PHE A 301 -0.89 11.73 -9.71
CA PHE A 301 -0.39 12.83 -8.90
C PHE A 301 -0.94 12.78 -7.48
N GLY A 302 -2.25 12.52 -7.36
CA GLY A 302 -2.93 12.38 -6.08
C GLY A 302 -2.35 11.27 -5.21
N ALA A 303 -2.07 10.10 -5.81
CA ALA A 303 -1.45 8.97 -5.12
C ALA A 303 -0.03 9.32 -4.61
N VAL A 304 0.83 9.86 -5.48
CA VAL A 304 2.20 10.29 -5.09
C VAL A 304 2.16 11.30 -3.94
N PHE A 305 1.26 12.29 -4.04
CA PHE A 305 1.10 13.32 -3.02
C PHE A 305 0.61 12.74 -1.68
N ALA A 306 -0.44 11.90 -1.70
CA ALA A 306 -1.02 11.30 -0.50
C ALA A 306 -0.04 10.34 0.20
N LEU A 307 0.66 9.50 -0.57
CA LEU A 307 1.66 8.58 -0.05
C LEU A 307 2.83 9.31 0.60
N LEU A 308 3.41 10.33 -0.06
CA LEU A 308 4.48 11.16 0.55
C LEU A 308 3.99 11.82 1.84
N LEU A 309 2.77 12.37 1.83
CA LEU A 309 2.16 13.00 2.99
C LEU A 309 2.00 12.03 4.16
N GLY A 310 1.38 10.88 3.94
CA GLY A 310 1.11 9.89 4.97
C GLY A 310 2.38 9.19 5.46
N TYR A 311 3.17 8.70 4.54
CA TYR A 311 4.35 7.89 4.82
C TYR A 311 5.47 8.62 5.53
N SER A 312 5.61 9.94 5.31
CA SER A 312 6.61 10.75 6.04
C SER A 312 6.39 10.77 7.56
N ARG A 313 5.16 10.49 8.02
CA ARG A 313 4.82 10.49 9.45
C ARG A 313 5.24 9.22 10.18
N ILE A 314 5.39 8.09 9.48
CA ILE A 314 5.65 6.78 10.09
C ILE A 314 7.06 6.72 10.70
N PRO A 315 8.17 7.02 9.97
CA PRO A 315 9.50 7.07 10.58
C PRO A 315 9.63 8.18 11.63
N TYR A 316 8.91 9.29 11.45
CA TYR A 316 8.88 10.39 12.40
C TYR A 316 8.29 9.95 13.75
N ALA A 317 7.13 9.31 13.76
CA ALA A 317 6.49 8.82 14.98
C ALA A 317 7.39 7.83 15.72
N ALA A 318 7.97 6.86 15.02
CA ALA A 318 8.88 5.89 15.61
C ALA A 318 10.17 6.53 16.17
N ALA A 319 10.65 7.61 15.56
CA ALA A 319 11.82 8.34 16.04
C ALA A 319 11.53 9.15 17.32
N ILE A 320 10.33 9.73 17.44
CA ILE A 320 9.87 10.39 18.68
C ILE A 320 9.78 9.38 19.82
N ASP A 321 9.21 8.21 19.57
CA ASP A 321 9.09 7.13 20.56
C ASP A 321 10.44 6.46 20.91
N GLY A 322 11.54 6.87 20.26
CA GLY A 322 12.88 6.32 20.52
C GLY A 322 13.16 4.96 19.88
N TYR A 323 12.31 4.48 18.98
CA TYR A 323 12.45 3.19 18.28
C TYR A 323 13.09 3.32 16.90
N PHE A 324 13.45 4.54 16.48
CA PHE A 324 14.17 4.80 15.24
C PHE A 324 15.20 5.93 15.41
N PHE A 325 15.92 6.30 14.36
CA PHE A 325 17.00 7.28 14.41
C PHE A 325 16.50 8.70 14.72
N ARG A 326 17.13 9.37 15.68
CA ARG A 326 16.77 10.74 16.13
C ARG A 326 16.60 11.79 15.03
N PRO A 327 17.40 11.83 13.94
CA PRO A 327 17.19 12.82 12.86
C PRO A 327 15.79 12.79 12.27
N PHE A 328 15.12 11.64 12.25
CA PHE A 328 13.75 11.51 11.72
C PHE A 328 12.69 12.16 12.63
N ALA A 329 13.00 12.45 13.89
CA ALA A 329 12.13 13.16 14.83
C ALA A 329 12.07 14.69 14.59
N GLN A 330 12.80 15.21 13.59
CA GLN A 330 12.87 16.65 13.34
C GLN A 330 11.67 17.15 12.55
N LEU A 331 11.00 18.17 13.11
CA LEU A 331 9.97 18.96 12.44
C LEU A 331 10.60 20.21 11.81
N HIS A 332 10.01 20.66 10.72
CA HIS A 332 10.36 21.98 10.15
C HIS A 332 9.93 23.10 11.12
N PRO A 333 10.84 24.04 11.49
CA PRO A 333 10.64 24.97 12.61
C PRO A 333 9.38 25.85 12.52
N THR A 334 8.98 26.23 11.29
CA THR A 334 7.86 27.16 11.09
C THR A 334 6.61 26.50 10.49
N LYS A 335 6.75 25.33 9.82
CA LYS A 335 5.67 24.70 9.07
C LYS A 335 5.17 23.37 9.64
N ASN A 336 5.82 22.87 10.71
CA ASN A 336 5.43 21.70 11.49
C ASN A 336 5.19 20.41 10.65
N TYR A 337 6.01 20.13 9.62
CA TYR A 337 6.02 18.86 8.92
C TYR A 337 7.31 18.07 9.21
N PRO A 338 7.30 16.73 9.13
CA PRO A 338 8.48 15.89 9.40
C PRO A 338 9.50 16.00 8.26
N GLN A 339 10.41 17.00 8.39
CA GLN A 339 11.29 17.43 7.31
C GLN A 339 12.24 16.33 6.83
N VAL A 340 12.95 15.67 7.75
CA VAL A 340 13.94 14.64 7.40
C VAL A 340 13.24 13.42 6.78
N SER A 341 12.14 12.95 7.38
CA SER A 341 11.36 11.82 6.85
C SER A 341 10.85 12.10 5.43
N LEU A 342 10.26 13.28 5.21
CA LEU A 342 9.71 13.67 3.91
C LEU A 342 10.81 13.77 2.84
N LEU A 343 11.93 14.40 3.15
CA LEU A 343 13.04 14.57 2.20
C LEU A 343 13.72 13.24 1.88
N VAL A 344 13.95 12.38 2.87
CA VAL A 344 14.58 11.06 2.65
C VAL A 344 13.66 10.18 1.78
N LEU A 345 12.38 10.03 2.15
CA LEU A 345 11.44 9.23 1.37
C LEU A 345 11.29 9.77 -0.06
N GLY A 346 11.18 11.09 -0.21
CA GLY A 346 11.06 11.73 -1.52
C GLY A 346 12.32 11.56 -2.38
N ALA A 347 13.50 11.77 -1.83
CA ALA A 347 14.76 11.62 -2.56
C ALA A 347 14.97 10.16 -3.02
N VAL A 348 14.70 9.19 -2.14
CA VAL A 348 14.80 7.76 -2.48
C VAL A 348 13.75 7.41 -3.55
N SER A 349 12.51 7.91 -3.44
CA SER A 349 11.46 7.68 -4.46
C SER A 349 11.86 8.23 -5.83
N ILE A 350 12.45 9.42 -5.88
CA ILE A 350 12.96 10.03 -7.12
C ILE A 350 14.06 9.17 -7.75
N ALA A 351 15.00 8.66 -6.95
CA ALA A 351 16.04 7.77 -7.43
C ALA A 351 15.46 6.45 -7.98
N LEU A 352 14.43 5.91 -7.33
CA LEU A 352 13.76 4.67 -7.74
C LEU A 352 12.83 4.84 -8.94
N ALA A 353 12.41 6.06 -9.29
CA ALA A 353 11.57 6.34 -10.46
C ALA A 353 12.23 6.02 -11.82
N PHE A 354 13.52 5.69 -11.83
CA PHE A 354 14.22 5.19 -13.00
C PHE A 354 14.12 3.66 -13.20
N LEU A 355 13.51 2.94 -12.25
CA LEU A 355 13.22 1.52 -12.37
C LEU A 355 11.93 1.26 -13.15
N LYS A 356 11.75 0.04 -13.63
CA LYS A 356 10.50 -0.39 -14.27
C LYS A 356 9.40 -0.62 -13.23
N LEU A 357 8.14 -0.46 -13.66
CA LEU A 357 6.98 -0.62 -12.78
C LEU A 357 6.89 -2.02 -12.15
N ASP A 358 7.12 -3.07 -12.94
CA ASP A 358 7.12 -4.47 -12.47
C ASP A 358 8.18 -4.72 -11.39
N GLN A 359 9.36 -4.10 -11.55
CA GLN A 359 10.44 -4.18 -10.56
C GLN A 359 10.06 -3.47 -9.25
N LEU A 360 9.46 -2.28 -9.36
CA LEU A 360 9.02 -1.52 -8.18
C LEU A 360 7.95 -2.28 -7.39
N VAL A 361 6.93 -2.81 -8.09
CA VAL A 361 5.82 -3.55 -7.47
C VAL A 361 6.33 -4.82 -6.80
N SER A 362 7.19 -5.59 -7.49
CA SER A 362 7.71 -6.85 -6.95
C SER A 362 8.63 -6.62 -5.75
N ALA A 363 9.54 -5.64 -5.81
CA ALA A 363 10.42 -5.29 -4.71
C ALA A 363 9.64 -4.76 -3.49
N LEU A 364 8.63 -3.93 -3.72
CA LEU A 364 7.75 -3.40 -2.68
C LEU A 364 7.08 -4.52 -1.88
N ILE A 365 6.37 -5.40 -2.56
CA ILE A 365 5.58 -6.45 -1.91
C ILE A 365 6.51 -7.41 -1.16
N THR A 366 7.56 -7.91 -1.79
CA THR A 366 8.47 -8.87 -1.16
C THR A 366 9.19 -8.29 0.07
N THR A 367 9.50 -7.00 0.07
CA THR A 367 10.10 -6.33 1.22
C THR A 367 9.14 -6.27 2.40
N ARG A 368 7.83 -6.09 2.17
CA ARG A 368 6.83 -6.00 3.24
C ARG A 368 6.41 -7.35 3.82
N ILE A 369 6.45 -8.42 3.04
CA ILE A 369 5.88 -9.72 3.44
C ILE A 369 6.44 -10.22 4.76
N LEU A 370 7.75 -10.21 4.94
CA LEU A 370 8.39 -10.90 6.07
C LEU A 370 8.07 -10.27 7.43
N VAL A 371 8.06 -8.96 7.52
CA VAL A 371 7.85 -8.25 8.80
C VAL A 371 6.41 -7.77 8.94
N GLN A 372 5.89 -7.05 7.95
CA GLN A 372 4.57 -6.41 8.07
C GLN A 372 3.45 -7.43 8.01
N PHE A 373 3.51 -8.41 7.12
CA PHE A 373 2.42 -9.39 6.98
C PHE A 373 2.69 -10.64 7.81
N LEU A 374 3.75 -11.40 7.54
CA LEU A 374 4.03 -12.63 8.30
C LEU A 374 4.38 -12.36 9.76
N GLY A 375 5.21 -11.35 10.06
CA GLY A 375 5.54 -10.99 11.44
C GLY A 375 4.31 -10.57 12.24
N GLN A 376 3.43 -9.76 11.65
CA GLN A 376 2.20 -9.30 12.31
C GLN A 376 1.15 -10.40 12.47
N LEU A 377 1.09 -11.37 11.56
CA LEU A 377 0.18 -12.51 11.66
C LEU A 377 0.36 -13.24 13.00
N PHE A 378 1.59 -13.45 13.47
CA PHE A 378 1.87 -14.07 14.75
C PHE A 378 1.54 -13.17 15.96
N ALA A 379 1.31 -11.88 15.77
CA ALA A 379 0.92 -10.99 16.85
C ALA A 379 -0.42 -11.38 17.49
N VAL A 380 -1.40 -11.86 16.69
CA VAL A 380 -2.72 -12.25 17.21
C VAL A 380 -2.63 -13.39 18.23
N PRO A 381 -2.02 -14.57 17.93
CA PRO A 381 -1.93 -15.63 18.92
C PRO A 381 -1.07 -15.27 20.12
N LEU A 382 -0.03 -14.45 19.94
CA LEU A 382 0.79 -13.94 21.04
C LEU A 382 -0.04 -13.08 21.99
N LEU A 383 -0.80 -12.12 21.47
CA LEU A 383 -1.67 -11.26 22.28
C LEU A 383 -2.82 -12.03 22.91
N ARG A 384 -3.40 -13.03 22.23
CA ARG A 384 -4.43 -13.90 22.79
C ARG A 384 -3.92 -14.73 23.97
N ARG A 385 -2.66 -15.17 23.92
CA ARG A 385 -2.01 -15.90 25.04
C ARG A 385 -1.60 -14.97 26.17
N LYS A 386 -1.06 -13.80 25.84
CA LYS A 386 -0.53 -12.84 26.83
C LYS A 386 -1.63 -12.15 27.63
N PHE A 387 -2.76 -11.87 26.98
CA PHE A 387 -3.89 -11.15 27.56
C PHE A 387 -5.21 -11.90 27.30
N PRO A 388 -5.42 -13.09 27.92
CA PRO A 388 -6.60 -13.92 27.67
C PRO A 388 -7.90 -13.21 28.04
N ASP A 389 -7.89 -12.47 29.15
CA ASP A 389 -9.06 -11.80 29.73
C ASP A 389 -9.29 -10.39 29.19
N SER A 390 -8.42 -9.88 28.30
CA SER A 390 -8.61 -8.54 27.74
C SER A 390 -9.87 -8.48 26.88
N ALA A 391 -10.67 -7.44 27.08
CA ALA A 391 -11.82 -7.18 26.23
C ALA A 391 -11.36 -6.95 24.79
N ARG A 392 -11.77 -7.86 23.89
CA ARG A 392 -11.57 -7.72 22.44
C ARG A 392 -12.89 -7.31 21.82
N PRO A 393 -13.05 -6.03 21.44
CA PRO A 393 -14.28 -5.52 20.84
C PRO A 393 -14.63 -6.21 19.52
N TYR A 394 -13.61 -6.71 18.83
CA TYR A 394 -13.73 -7.52 17.63
C TYR A 394 -12.83 -8.76 17.73
N LYS A 395 -13.37 -9.93 17.39
CA LYS A 395 -12.64 -11.20 17.25
C LYS A 395 -12.78 -11.67 15.82
N MET A 396 -11.66 -12.04 15.16
CA MET A 396 -11.72 -12.52 13.78
C MET A 396 -12.57 -13.78 13.68
N TRP A 397 -13.36 -13.84 12.63
CA TRP A 397 -14.22 -14.98 12.34
C TRP A 397 -13.37 -16.19 11.92
N LEU A 398 -13.88 -17.38 12.18
CA LEU A 398 -13.27 -18.65 11.76
C LEU A 398 -11.81 -18.83 12.22
N TYR A 399 -11.40 -18.19 13.33
CA TYR A 399 -10.03 -18.40 13.86
C TYR A 399 -9.75 -19.91 14.09
N PRO A 400 -8.60 -20.47 13.66
CA PRO A 400 -7.44 -19.80 13.09
C PRO A 400 -7.37 -19.78 11.54
N LEU A 401 -8.44 -20.19 10.84
CA LEU A 401 -8.43 -20.38 9.38
C LEU A 401 -7.94 -19.14 8.58
N PRO A 402 -8.37 -17.89 8.86
CA PRO A 402 -7.85 -16.73 8.14
C PRO A 402 -6.34 -16.58 8.29
N MET A 403 -5.78 -16.88 9.47
CA MET A 403 -4.33 -16.84 9.69
C MET A 403 -3.59 -17.88 8.84
N VAL A 404 -4.14 -19.06 8.70
CA VAL A 404 -3.56 -20.14 7.87
C VAL A 404 -3.59 -19.73 6.40
N ILE A 405 -4.72 -19.19 5.92
CA ILE A 405 -4.86 -18.71 4.54
C ILE A 405 -3.87 -17.56 4.28
N ALA A 406 -3.82 -16.58 5.17
CA ALA A 406 -2.90 -15.45 5.03
C ALA A 406 -1.43 -15.90 5.06
N PHE A 407 -1.06 -16.83 5.96
CA PHE A 407 0.29 -17.36 6.03
C PHE A 407 0.73 -18.03 4.73
N PHE A 408 -0.04 -19.00 4.25
CA PHE A 408 0.29 -19.70 3.01
C PHE A 408 0.16 -18.82 1.78
N GLY A 409 -0.79 -17.89 1.77
CA GLY A 409 -0.96 -16.91 0.71
C GLY A 409 0.25 -15.96 0.59
N TRP A 410 0.68 -15.36 1.68
CA TRP A 410 1.86 -14.49 1.68
C TRP A 410 3.15 -15.28 1.39
N ALA A 411 3.29 -16.49 1.93
CA ALA A 411 4.42 -17.36 1.61
C ALA A 411 4.44 -17.72 0.12
N TYR A 412 3.29 -18.04 -0.47
CA TYR A 412 3.16 -18.31 -1.90
C TYR A 412 3.58 -17.11 -2.76
N VAL A 413 3.07 -15.91 -2.46
CA VAL A 413 3.46 -14.69 -3.17
C VAL A 413 4.96 -14.42 -3.03
N PHE A 414 5.53 -14.62 -1.84
CA PHE A 414 6.97 -14.46 -1.62
C PHE A 414 7.81 -15.43 -2.44
N LEU A 415 7.46 -16.72 -2.42
CA LEU A 415 8.22 -17.76 -3.11
C LEU A 415 8.11 -17.69 -4.64
N THR A 416 7.01 -17.15 -5.16
CA THR A 416 6.77 -17.00 -6.61
C THR A 416 7.19 -15.63 -7.17
N SER A 417 7.62 -14.69 -6.34
CA SER A 417 8.02 -13.33 -6.75
C SER A 417 9.28 -13.27 -7.62
N GLY A 418 10.07 -14.34 -7.64
CA GLY A 418 11.35 -14.41 -8.34
C GLY A 418 12.55 -14.22 -7.41
N TRP A 419 13.64 -14.91 -7.77
CA TRP A 419 14.83 -15.02 -6.91
C TRP A 419 15.48 -13.69 -6.54
N LEU A 420 15.47 -12.72 -7.45
CA LEU A 420 16.01 -11.39 -7.19
C LEU A 420 15.24 -10.69 -6.05
N TYR A 421 13.91 -10.73 -6.09
CA TYR A 421 13.06 -10.06 -5.12
C TYR A 421 13.05 -10.75 -3.77
N ILE A 422 13.11 -12.09 -3.76
CA ILE A 422 13.33 -12.87 -2.53
C ILE A 422 14.63 -12.42 -1.83
N LYS A 423 15.73 -12.28 -2.59
CA LYS A 423 16.99 -11.76 -2.04
C LYS A 423 16.84 -10.34 -1.48
N ILE A 424 16.12 -9.45 -2.18
CA ILE A 424 15.89 -8.08 -1.71
C ILE A 424 15.12 -8.08 -0.38
N GLY A 425 14.05 -8.87 -0.27
CA GLY A 425 13.29 -8.99 0.98
C GLY A 425 14.13 -9.55 2.14
N LEU A 426 14.88 -10.62 1.89
CA LEU A 426 15.78 -11.22 2.89
C LEU A 426 16.90 -10.26 3.28
N LEU A 427 17.53 -9.58 2.33
CA LEU A 427 18.61 -8.63 2.58
C LEU A 427 18.09 -7.44 3.41
N THR A 428 16.90 -6.94 3.10
CA THR A 428 16.27 -5.88 3.89
C THR A 428 16.05 -6.33 5.35
N LEU A 429 15.57 -7.54 5.56
CA LEU A 429 15.40 -8.09 6.90
C LEU A 429 16.74 -8.26 7.63
N LEU A 430 17.72 -8.90 7.00
CA LEU A 430 19.03 -9.17 7.60
C LEU A 430 19.81 -7.89 7.91
N THR A 431 19.80 -6.92 7.00
CA THR A 431 20.43 -5.61 7.26
C THR A 431 19.72 -4.87 8.38
N GLY A 432 18.38 -4.94 8.46
CA GLY A 432 17.63 -4.36 9.56
C GLY A 432 18.01 -4.96 10.93
N VAL A 433 18.12 -6.29 10.98
CA VAL A 433 18.58 -6.99 12.20
C VAL A 433 20.00 -6.56 12.59
N ALA A 434 20.93 -6.55 11.64
CA ALA A 434 22.31 -6.15 11.87
C ALA A 434 22.39 -4.68 12.37
N VAL A 435 21.70 -3.78 11.68
CA VAL A 435 21.71 -2.34 12.06
C VAL A 435 21.06 -2.13 13.43
N PHE A 436 19.98 -2.84 13.75
CA PHE A 436 19.34 -2.76 15.06
C PHE A 436 20.33 -3.12 16.18
N PHE A 437 21.02 -4.26 16.06
CA PHE A 437 21.95 -4.70 17.09
C PHE A 437 23.19 -3.81 17.19
N LEU A 438 23.73 -3.31 16.09
CA LEU A 438 24.81 -2.32 16.10
C LEU A 438 24.38 -1.03 16.80
N TRP A 439 23.19 -0.55 16.50
CA TRP A 439 22.61 0.65 17.13
C TRP A 439 22.32 0.45 18.62
N ALA A 440 21.79 -0.72 19.01
CA ALA A 440 21.57 -1.07 20.41
C ALA A 440 22.90 -1.12 21.21
N LYS A 441 23.96 -1.68 20.60
CA LYS A 441 25.30 -1.67 21.20
C LYS A 441 25.85 -0.27 21.37
N TRP A 442 25.70 0.58 20.34
CA TRP A 442 26.17 1.98 20.39
C TRP A 442 25.43 2.82 21.44
N LYS A 443 24.14 2.53 21.68
CA LYS A 443 23.34 3.20 22.71
C LYS A 443 23.44 2.57 24.10
N ASN A 444 24.29 1.57 24.31
CA ASN A 444 24.37 0.80 25.56
C ASN A 444 23.05 0.15 26.01
N THR A 445 22.17 -0.18 25.06
CA THR A 445 20.88 -0.85 25.30
C THR A 445 20.87 -2.30 24.84
N TRP A 446 22.05 -2.91 24.70
CA TRP A 446 22.23 -4.26 24.20
C TRP A 446 21.74 -5.36 25.17
N PRO A 447 21.05 -6.41 24.69
CA PRO A 447 20.41 -6.51 23.38
C PRO A 447 19.08 -5.74 23.35
N PHE A 448 18.42 -5.58 24.51
CA PHE A 448 17.07 -5.00 24.64
C PHE A 448 16.91 -4.11 25.88
N ASN A 449 18.00 -3.85 26.65
CA ASN A 449 17.87 -3.11 27.89
C ASN A 449 17.41 -1.66 27.61
N PRO A 450 16.26 -1.20 28.12
CA PRO A 450 15.94 0.22 28.08
C PRO A 450 16.95 0.90 28.99
N GLY A 451 17.82 1.75 28.42
CA GLY A 451 18.69 2.62 29.23
C GLY A 451 17.83 3.35 30.26
N GLN A 452 18.43 3.70 31.41
CA GLN A 452 17.79 4.37 32.56
C GLN A 452 17.17 5.75 32.28
N ASP A 453 16.96 6.14 31.01
CA ASP A 453 16.42 7.43 30.56
C ASP A 453 14.90 7.39 30.31
N SER A 454 14.16 6.58 31.06
CA SER A 454 12.70 6.62 31.09
C SER A 454 12.21 6.93 32.49
N VAL A 455 12.42 8.18 32.90
CA VAL A 455 11.64 8.85 33.96
C VAL A 455 11.08 10.14 33.39
#